data_020fbaf2a417798b4e74edc64fa3f950
#
_entry.id   020fbaf2a417798b4e74edc64fa3f950
#
_cell.length_a   1.000
_cell.length_b   1.000
_cell.length_c   1.000
_cell.angle_alpha   90.00
_cell.angle_beta   90.00
_cell.angle_gamma   90.00
#
_symmetry.space_group_name_H-M   'P 1'
#
loop_
_entity.id
_entity.type
_entity.pdbx_description
1 polymer ?
#
loop_
_entity_poly.entity_id
_entity_poly.type
_entity_poly.pdbx_seq_one_letter_code
_entity_poly.pdbx_strand_id
1 'polypeptide(L)'
;MRLSIYNSQLQLVDVIGESFISCLWSEGYNTVEKFTLEVADIATHRAAIVPDCFVGRNDRNALMVVKTVVCEGGKITATGKPATALLEDLAFIGKIEADSTVANSLRTAYNESIGNALLTIEESTLTETYPSQISNKSVLELYETMCGEADIGFRAVKVIQDSIVSGIAIQLYKPIQNLNLKFSERIGNIQNASLTRSTQTYKNYAIVLGQGEDTNRVRVDVDLSNDGEKRQLIVDAREIQQGANEDSASYTSRLYAKGLEKLLTRNRVWECAFEPMASE
;
A
#
# COMPACT_ATOMS: atom_id res chain seq x y z
N MET A 1 25.78 8.53 1.68
CA MET A 1 24.74 7.50 2.04
C MET A 1 25.41 6.14 2.13
N ARG A 2 25.07 5.31 3.14
CA ARG A 2 25.65 3.97 3.33
C ARG A 2 24.52 2.94 3.31
N LEU A 3 24.69 1.85 2.58
CA LEU A 3 23.71 0.77 2.46
C LEU A 3 24.21 -0.46 3.21
N SER A 4 23.32 -1.10 3.94
CA SER A 4 23.55 -2.38 4.62
C SER A 4 22.73 -3.44 3.91
N ILE A 5 23.35 -4.55 3.54
CA ILE A 5 22.71 -5.71 2.93
C ILE A 5 22.55 -6.78 3.99
N TYR A 6 21.33 -7.26 4.12
CA TYR A 6 20.98 -8.32 5.07
C TYR A 6 20.46 -9.54 4.30
N ASN A 7 20.78 -10.72 4.76
CA ASN A 7 20.19 -11.95 4.20
C ASN A 7 18.69 -12.07 4.55
N SER A 8 18.06 -13.14 4.11
CA SER A 8 16.63 -13.42 4.38
C SER A 8 16.29 -13.64 5.87
N GLN A 9 17.28 -13.77 6.76
CA GLN A 9 17.14 -13.85 8.22
C GLN A 9 17.53 -12.54 8.92
N LEU A 10 17.66 -11.43 8.20
CA LEU A 10 18.08 -10.12 8.70
C LEU A 10 19.52 -10.06 9.29
N GLN A 11 20.36 -11.04 8.96
CA GLN A 11 21.77 -10.98 9.32
C GLN A 11 22.54 -10.09 8.34
N LEU A 12 23.35 -9.17 8.86
CA LEU A 12 24.18 -8.29 8.03
C LEU A 12 25.23 -9.11 7.27
N VAL A 13 25.23 -9.03 5.95
CA VAL A 13 26.14 -9.79 5.08
C VAL A 13 27.08 -8.90 4.26
N ASP A 14 26.72 -7.65 4.01
CA ASP A 14 27.59 -6.70 3.31
C ASP A 14 27.25 -5.26 3.69
N VAL A 15 28.19 -4.36 3.46
CA VAL A 15 27.99 -2.93 3.64
C VAL A 15 28.59 -2.19 2.45
N ILE A 16 27.73 -1.53 1.69
CA ILE A 16 28.08 -0.73 0.54
C ILE A 16 28.16 0.73 0.99
N GLY A 17 29.35 1.30 0.89
CA GLY A 17 29.60 2.71 1.17
C GLY A 17 29.02 3.60 0.05
N GLU A 18 29.78 4.59 -0.39
CA GLU A 18 29.38 5.49 -1.46
C GLU A 18 29.63 4.94 -2.88
N SER A 19 30.02 3.67 -2.99
CA SER A 19 30.43 3.01 -4.24
C SER A 19 29.30 2.39 -5.05
N PHE A 20 28.03 2.65 -4.71
CA PHE A 20 26.91 2.24 -5.57
C PHE A 20 26.81 3.16 -6.81
N ILE A 21 26.36 2.60 -7.93
CA ILE A 21 26.20 3.34 -9.19
C ILE A 21 24.94 4.20 -9.13
N SER A 22 23.84 3.61 -8.67
CA SER A 22 22.55 4.29 -8.53
C SER A 22 21.73 3.64 -7.43
N CYS A 23 20.90 4.43 -6.74
CA CYS A 23 19.95 3.92 -5.75
C CYS A 23 18.66 4.74 -5.81
N LEU A 24 17.62 4.18 -6.42
CA LEU A 24 16.27 4.73 -6.40
C LEU A 24 15.51 4.12 -5.23
N TRP A 25 15.15 4.97 -4.28
CA TRP A 25 14.51 4.57 -3.04
C TRP A 25 13.19 5.30 -2.89
N SER A 26 12.08 4.62 -3.16
CA SER A 26 10.74 5.20 -3.06
C SER A 26 9.96 4.59 -1.90
N GLU A 27 9.36 5.43 -1.09
CA GLU A 27 8.49 5.04 0.02
C GLU A 27 7.12 5.66 -0.22
N GLY A 28 6.08 4.82 -0.38
CA GLY A 28 4.70 5.26 -0.51
C GLY A 28 4.08 5.59 0.85
N TYR A 29 3.02 6.39 0.86
CA TYR A 29 2.27 6.72 2.06
C TYR A 29 1.31 5.57 2.44
N ASN A 30 0.47 5.14 1.50
CA ASN A 30 -0.50 4.05 1.65
C ASN A 30 -0.47 3.08 0.46
N THR A 31 0.64 3.04 -0.24
CA THR A 31 0.92 2.14 -1.37
C THR A 31 2.33 1.60 -1.27
N VAL A 32 2.60 0.53 -1.99
CA VAL A 32 3.94 -0.07 -2.06
C VAL A 32 4.65 0.37 -3.33
N GLU A 33 5.69 1.17 -3.17
CA GLU A 33 6.51 1.72 -4.24
C GLU A 33 7.61 0.76 -4.69
N LYS A 34 8.44 1.22 -5.66
CA LYS A 34 9.54 0.45 -6.23
C LYS A 34 10.89 0.90 -5.67
N PHE A 35 11.81 -0.05 -5.64
CA PHE A 35 13.20 0.14 -5.27
C PHE A 35 14.10 -0.38 -6.39
N THR A 36 15.19 0.34 -6.68
CA THR A 36 16.23 -0.11 -7.62
C THR A 36 17.60 0.28 -7.07
N LEU A 37 18.49 -0.68 -7.02
CA LEU A 37 19.90 -0.50 -6.64
C LEU A 37 20.80 -1.02 -7.75
N GLU A 38 21.75 -0.21 -8.21
CA GLU A 38 22.80 -0.60 -9.14
C GLU A 38 24.15 -0.51 -8.47
N VAL A 39 24.92 -1.58 -8.52
CA VAL A 39 26.28 -1.67 -7.97
C VAL A 39 27.21 -2.36 -8.97
N ALA A 40 28.52 -2.18 -8.78
CA ALA A 40 29.51 -2.91 -9.54
C ALA A 40 29.39 -4.44 -9.30
N ASP A 41 29.54 -5.23 -10.35
CA ASP A 41 29.48 -6.69 -10.29
C ASP A 41 30.82 -7.26 -9.79
N ILE A 42 30.98 -7.27 -8.48
CA ILE A 42 32.10 -7.87 -7.77
C ILE A 42 31.64 -9.06 -6.95
N ALA A 43 32.56 -9.97 -6.62
CA ALA A 43 32.23 -11.24 -5.97
C ALA A 43 31.47 -11.07 -4.62
N THR A 44 31.83 -10.08 -3.83
CA THR A 44 31.15 -9.80 -2.56
C THR A 44 29.72 -9.32 -2.76
N HIS A 45 29.48 -8.35 -3.64
CA HIS A 45 28.14 -7.87 -3.95
C HIS A 45 27.26 -8.97 -4.55
N ARG A 46 27.82 -9.79 -5.46
CA ARG A 46 27.11 -10.92 -6.09
C ARG A 46 26.69 -11.96 -5.06
N ALA A 47 27.52 -12.19 -4.04
CA ALA A 47 27.20 -13.13 -2.97
C ALA A 47 26.14 -12.58 -1.99
N ALA A 48 26.12 -11.27 -1.76
CA ALA A 48 25.25 -10.61 -0.80
C ALA A 48 23.89 -10.19 -1.39
N ILE A 49 23.87 -9.74 -2.65
CA ILE A 49 22.67 -9.23 -3.31
C ILE A 49 22.02 -10.36 -4.09
N VAL A 50 21.09 -11.03 -3.45
CA VAL A 50 20.30 -12.16 -3.99
C VAL A 50 18.81 -11.89 -3.79
N PRO A 51 17.91 -12.56 -4.52
CA PRO A 51 16.48 -12.46 -4.22
C PRO A 51 16.17 -12.72 -2.74
N ASP A 52 15.21 -11.97 -2.21
CA ASP A 52 14.77 -11.97 -0.81
C ASP A 52 15.82 -11.51 0.22
N CYS A 53 16.96 -10.96 -0.21
CA CYS A 53 17.80 -10.16 0.69
C CYS A 53 17.14 -8.80 0.98
N PHE A 54 17.56 -8.17 2.08
CA PHE A 54 17.09 -6.85 2.43
C PHE A 54 18.19 -5.80 2.27
N VAL A 55 17.77 -4.60 1.87
CA VAL A 55 18.65 -3.43 1.77
C VAL A 55 18.15 -2.37 2.75
N GLY A 56 19.03 -1.92 3.62
CA GLY A 56 18.75 -0.84 4.57
C GLY A 56 19.67 0.35 4.35
N ARG A 57 19.19 1.55 4.64
CA ARG A 57 19.98 2.77 4.66
C ARG A 57 20.35 3.15 6.09
N ASN A 58 21.50 3.80 6.27
CA ASN A 58 21.95 4.26 7.58
C ASN A 58 21.18 5.48 8.11
N ASP A 59 20.56 6.26 7.22
CA ASP A 59 19.80 7.48 7.51
C ASP A 59 18.27 7.23 7.55
N ARG A 60 17.82 5.99 7.37
CA ARG A 60 16.42 5.59 7.35
C ARG A 60 16.18 4.33 8.16
N ASN A 61 15.01 4.24 8.80
CA ASN A 61 14.57 3.02 9.48
C ASN A 61 13.88 2.02 8.55
N ALA A 62 13.55 2.40 7.33
CA ALA A 62 12.95 1.52 6.34
C ALA A 62 13.92 0.44 5.84
N LEU A 63 13.36 -0.68 5.39
CA LEU A 63 14.03 -1.75 4.66
C LEU A 63 13.34 -1.95 3.31
N MET A 64 14.14 -2.27 2.29
CA MET A 64 13.66 -2.76 1.01
C MET A 64 13.94 -4.24 0.90
N VAL A 65 13.03 -5.01 0.31
CA VAL A 65 13.24 -6.42 -0.05
C VAL A 65 13.55 -6.52 -1.53
N VAL A 66 14.65 -7.15 -1.89
CA VAL A 66 15.05 -7.41 -3.28
C VAL A 66 14.21 -8.57 -3.82
N LYS A 67 13.58 -8.36 -4.96
CA LYS A 67 12.77 -9.41 -5.63
C LYS A 67 13.43 -9.94 -6.90
N THR A 68 14.19 -9.12 -7.61
CA THR A 68 14.86 -9.52 -8.84
C THR A 68 16.29 -8.99 -8.87
N VAL A 69 17.22 -9.81 -9.34
CA VAL A 69 18.63 -9.46 -9.52
C VAL A 69 19.05 -9.80 -10.93
N VAL A 70 19.62 -8.83 -11.64
CA VAL A 70 20.18 -9.00 -12.99
C VAL A 70 21.65 -8.60 -12.96
N CYS A 71 22.52 -9.50 -13.44
CA CYS A 71 23.97 -9.26 -13.58
C CYS A 71 24.30 -9.13 -15.06
N GLU A 72 24.61 -7.95 -15.52
CA GLU A 72 24.92 -7.68 -16.94
C GLU A 72 25.87 -6.50 -17.08
N GLY A 73 26.81 -6.57 -18.04
CA GLY A 73 27.70 -5.47 -18.37
C GLY A 73 28.61 -5.02 -17.20
N GLY A 74 29.00 -5.95 -16.31
CA GLY A 74 29.84 -5.62 -15.14
C GLY A 74 29.08 -4.92 -14.02
N LYS A 75 27.75 -4.96 -14.03
CA LYS A 75 26.84 -4.32 -13.11
C LYS A 75 25.81 -5.29 -12.57
N ILE A 76 25.47 -5.17 -11.30
CA ILE A 76 24.33 -5.83 -10.66
C ILE A 76 23.22 -4.82 -10.55
N THR A 77 22.06 -5.12 -11.09
CA THR A 77 20.82 -4.35 -10.91
C THR A 77 19.85 -5.17 -10.04
N ALA A 78 19.62 -4.69 -8.83
CA ALA A 78 18.65 -5.28 -7.90
C ALA A 78 17.38 -4.43 -7.90
N THR A 79 16.24 -5.05 -8.14
CA THR A 79 14.93 -4.38 -8.06
C THR A 79 14.06 -5.05 -7.00
N GLY A 80 13.22 -4.25 -6.36
CA GLY A 80 12.38 -4.75 -5.27
C GLY A 80 11.34 -3.74 -4.83
N LYS A 81 10.87 -3.91 -3.60
CA LYS A 81 9.81 -3.12 -2.98
C LYS A 81 10.17 -2.82 -1.51
N PRO A 82 9.53 -1.85 -0.85
CA PRO A 82 9.58 -1.74 0.61
C PRO A 82 9.18 -3.05 1.29
N ALA A 83 9.73 -3.32 2.47
CA ALA A 83 9.48 -4.57 3.19
C ALA A 83 8.00 -4.77 3.61
N THR A 84 7.15 -3.74 3.49
CA THR A 84 5.68 -3.87 3.55
C THR A 84 5.14 -4.84 2.50
N ALA A 85 5.84 -5.04 1.38
CA ALA A 85 5.46 -6.02 0.36
C ALA A 85 5.46 -7.47 0.85
N LEU A 86 6.09 -7.79 1.99
CA LEU A 86 5.99 -9.11 2.62
C LEU A 86 4.56 -9.46 3.06
N LEU A 87 3.69 -8.45 3.22
CA LEU A 87 2.26 -8.65 3.49
C LEU A 87 1.49 -9.19 2.28
N GLU A 88 2.05 -9.09 1.06
CA GLU A 88 1.46 -9.61 -0.18
C GLU A 88 1.38 -11.15 -0.17
N ASP A 89 2.37 -11.78 0.48
CA ASP A 89 2.50 -13.24 0.58
C ASP A 89 1.57 -13.84 1.67
N LEU A 90 0.83 -13.01 2.41
CA LEU A 90 -0.08 -13.42 3.48
C LEU A 90 -1.54 -13.29 3.02
N ALA A 91 -2.31 -14.36 3.18
CA ALA A 91 -3.72 -14.39 2.83
C ALA A 91 -4.60 -14.29 4.09
N PHE A 92 -5.57 -13.39 4.05
CA PHE A 92 -6.67 -13.32 4.99
C PHE A 92 -7.90 -13.98 4.39
N ILE A 93 -8.37 -15.03 5.05
CA ILE A 93 -9.61 -15.74 4.70
C ILE A 93 -10.62 -15.45 5.80
N GLY A 94 -11.44 -14.45 5.59
CA GLY A 94 -12.38 -13.98 6.60
C GLY A 94 -13.14 -12.75 6.11
N LYS A 95 -13.81 -12.10 7.05
CA LYS A 95 -14.66 -10.94 6.82
C LYS A 95 -14.32 -9.84 7.84
N ILE A 96 -14.11 -8.65 7.36
CA ILE A 96 -14.05 -7.44 8.18
C ILE A 96 -15.37 -6.70 7.96
N GLU A 97 -16.08 -6.41 9.04
CA GLU A 97 -17.38 -5.73 8.97
C GLU A 97 -17.19 -4.24 8.67
N ALA A 98 -18.23 -3.65 8.08
CA ALA A 98 -18.30 -2.21 7.88
C ALA A 98 -18.16 -1.45 9.23
N ASP A 99 -17.63 -0.24 9.15
CA ASP A 99 -17.39 0.66 10.30
C ASP A 99 -16.42 0.11 11.37
N SER A 100 -15.71 -0.99 11.05
CA SER A 100 -14.64 -1.51 11.90
C SER A 100 -13.42 -0.59 11.91
N THR A 101 -12.75 -0.47 13.06
CA THR A 101 -11.52 0.30 13.21
C THR A 101 -10.41 -0.29 12.35
N VAL A 102 -9.84 0.51 11.45
CA VAL A 102 -8.80 0.08 10.49
C VAL A 102 -7.63 -0.60 11.20
N ALA A 103 -7.06 0.02 12.23
CA ALA A 103 -5.90 -0.50 12.94
C ALA A 103 -6.15 -1.89 13.54
N ASN A 104 -7.29 -2.08 14.21
CA ASN A 104 -7.64 -3.38 14.80
C ASN A 104 -7.93 -4.44 13.73
N SER A 105 -8.63 -4.06 12.67
CA SER A 105 -8.98 -4.97 11.58
C SER A 105 -7.74 -5.49 10.86
N LEU A 106 -6.78 -4.61 10.56
CA LEU A 106 -5.53 -5.01 9.90
C LEU A 106 -4.65 -5.90 10.79
N ARG A 107 -4.59 -5.61 12.11
CA ARG A 107 -3.89 -6.46 13.07
C ARG A 107 -4.56 -7.84 13.18
N THR A 108 -5.89 -7.88 13.23
CA THR A 108 -6.65 -9.15 13.26
C THR A 108 -6.40 -9.95 11.99
N ALA A 109 -6.50 -9.33 10.81
CA ALA A 109 -6.24 -9.99 9.54
C ALA A 109 -4.82 -10.58 9.45
N TYR A 110 -3.82 -9.86 9.95
CA TYR A 110 -2.45 -10.39 10.04
C TYR A 110 -2.36 -11.59 10.99
N ASN A 111 -2.95 -11.50 12.18
CA ASN A 111 -2.90 -12.57 13.19
C ASN A 111 -3.67 -13.84 12.76
N GLU A 112 -4.71 -13.69 11.95
CA GLU A 112 -5.48 -14.82 11.38
C GLU A 112 -4.81 -15.43 10.14
N SER A 113 -3.84 -14.74 9.53
CA SER A 113 -3.01 -15.29 8.47
C SER A 113 -1.96 -16.25 9.04
N ILE A 114 -1.21 -16.93 8.15
CA ILE A 114 -0.08 -17.78 8.60
C ILE A 114 1.05 -16.99 9.26
N GLY A 115 0.99 -15.65 9.16
CA GLY A 115 2.01 -14.75 9.68
C GLY A 115 3.35 -14.83 8.92
N ASN A 116 4.28 -13.98 9.32
CA ASN A 116 5.67 -14.01 8.86
C ASN A 116 6.57 -13.78 10.05
N ALA A 117 7.52 -14.70 10.31
CA ALA A 117 8.39 -14.68 11.49
C ALA A 117 9.24 -13.40 11.63
N LEU A 118 9.48 -12.68 10.54
CA LEU A 118 10.24 -11.42 10.55
C LEU A 118 9.37 -10.21 10.84
N LEU A 119 8.03 -10.32 10.66
CA LEU A 119 7.11 -9.20 10.78
C LEU A 119 6.42 -9.17 12.14
N THR A 120 6.28 -7.97 12.68
CA THR A 120 5.40 -7.66 13.79
C THR A 120 4.48 -6.50 13.43
N ILE A 121 3.24 -6.52 13.90
CA ILE A 121 2.32 -5.39 13.72
C ILE A 121 2.33 -4.57 15.00
N GLU A 122 2.76 -3.31 14.92
CA GLU A 122 2.73 -2.42 16.07
C GLU A 122 1.30 -2.05 16.47
N GLU A 123 1.10 -1.85 17.77
CA GLU A 123 -0.16 -1.31 18.26
C GLU A 123 -0.34 0.14 17.79
N SER A 124 -1.55 0.47 17.40
CA SER A 124 -1.90 1.80 16.92
C SER A 124 -3.08 2.35 17.70
N THR A 125 -3.02 3.62 18.04
CA THR A 125 -4.11 4.38 18.70
C THR A 125 -5.04 5.05 17.71
N LEU A 126 -4.86 4.81 16.40
CA LEU A 126 -5.73 5.35 15.36
C LEU A 126 -7.14 4.77 15.46
N THR A 127 -8.14 5.64 15.36
CA THR A 127 -9.57 5.31 15.57
C THR A 127 -10.39 5.37 14.28
N GLU A 128 -9.75 5.67 13.15
CA GLU A 128 -10.41 5.74 11.86
C GLU A 128 -11.04 4.39 11.50
N THR A 129 -12.24 4.46 10.92
CA THR A 129 -13.02 3.28 10.53
C THR A 129 -13.06 3.12 9.01
N TYR A 130 -13.29 1.91 8.55
CA TYR A 130 -13.51 1.59 7.16
C TYR A 130 -15.02 1.41 6.90
N PRO A 131 -15.61 2.19 5.96
CA PRO A 131 -17.07 2.29 5.86
C PRO A 131 -17.74 1.09 5.18
N SER A 132 -16.97 0.16 4.62
CA SER A 132 -17.50 -0.97 3.86
C SER A 132 -17.05 -2.31 4.44
N GLN A 133 -17.73 -3.38 4.05
CA GLN A 133 -17.29 -4.74 4.32
C GLN A 133 -16.20 -5.15 3.32
N ILE A 134 -15.17 -5.84 3.80
CA ILE A 134 -14.11 -6.41 2.96
C ILE A 134 -13.81 -7.86 3.38
N SER A 135 -13.49 -8.73 2.41
CA SER A 135 -13.25 -10.15 2.68
C SER A 135 -12.29 -10.79 1.67
N ASN A 136 -11.62 -11.86 2.12
CA ASN A 136 -10.82 -12.76 1.27
C ASN A 136 -9.82 -12.04 0.35
N LYS A 137 -8.81 -11.40 0.94
CA LYS A 137 -7.78 -10.65 0.24
C LYS A 137 -6.39 -10.99 0.78
N SER A 138 -5.33 -10.63 0.04
CA SER A 138 -4.02 -10.58 0.66
C SER A 138 -4.00 -9.52 1.76
N VAL A 139 -3.13 -9.72 2.76
CA VAL A 139 -3.02 -8.75 3.86
C VAL A 139 -2.56 -7.40 3.32
N LEU A 140 -1.68 -7.37 2.31
CA LEU A 140 -1.27 -6.11 1.68
C LEU A 140 -2.44 -5.37 1.02
N GLU A 141 -3.29 -6.06 0.25
CA GLU A 141 -4.47 -5.44 -0.37
C GLU A 141 -5.44 -4.85 0.67
N LEU A 142 -5.55 -5.48 1.86
CA LEU A 142 -6.32 -4.92 2.97
C LEU A 142 -5.69 -3.62 3.46
N TYR A 143 -4.36 -3.59 3.65
CA TYR A 143 -3.64 -2.39 4.06
C TYR A 143 -3.83 -1.26 3.04
N GLU A 144 -3.58 -1.49 1.77
CA GLU A 144 -3.73 -0.48 0.72
C GLU A 144 -5.17 0.04 0.61
N THR A 145 -6.16 -0.86 0.66
CA THR A 145 -7.58 -0.49 0.53
C THR A 145 -8.06 0.30 1.75
N MET A 146 -7.87 -0.24 2.96
CA MET A 146 -8.41 0.36 4.18
C MET A 146 -7.64 1.62 4.59
N CYS A 147 -6.31 1.62 4.46
CA CYS A 147 -5.48 2.78 4.76
C CYS A 147 -5.68 3.89 3.73
N GLY A 148 -5.85 3.55 2.45
CA GLY A 148 -6.13 4.51 1.39
C GLY A 148 -7.44 5.26 1.64
N GLU A 149 -8.50 4.56 2.02
CA GLU A 149 -9.82 5.15 2.31
C GLU A 149 -9.81 5.99 3.59
N ALA A 150 -9.13 5.51 4.63
CA ALA A 150 -9.07 6.19 5.92
C ALA A 150 -7.99 7.29 6.00
N ASP A 151 -7.27 7.55 4.91
CA ASP A 151 -6.11 8.45 4.86
C ASP A 151 -5.09 8.15 5.96
N ILE A 152 -4.69 6.89 6.06
CA ILE A 152 -3.67 6.37 6.97
C ILE A 152 -2.46 5.94 6.14
N GLY A 153 -1.25 6.28 6.59
CA GLY A 153 -0.02 5.74 6.05
C GLY A 153 0.36 4.44 6.74
N PHE A 154 1.05 3.56 6.02
CA PHE A 154 1.70 2.39 6.61
C PHE A 154 3.13 2.24 6.10
N ARG A 155 4.00 1.74 6.96
CA ARG A 155 5.41 1.55 6.66
C ARG A 155 6.02 0.38 7.41
N ALA A 156 7.07 -0.20 6.84
CA ALA A 156 7.90 -1.19 7.51
C ALA A 156 9.17 -0.53 8.05
N VAL A 157 9.45 -0.72 9.32
CA VAL A 157 10.63 -0.19 10.01
C VAL A 157 11.47 -1.30 10.64
N LYS A 158 12.77 -1.09 10.70
CA LYS A 158 13.71 -1.99 11.39
C LYS A 158 13.42 -2.02 12.88
N VAL A 159 13.29 -3.21 13.46
CA VAL A 159 13.38 -3.42 14.90
C VAL A 159 14.83 -3.67 15.24
N ILE A 160 15.42 -2.82 16.08
CA ILE A 160 16.83 -2.91 16.46
C ILE A 160 16.92 -3.29 17.93
N GLN A 161 17.60 -4.39 18.22
CA GLN A 161 17.93 -4.84 19.56
C GLN A 161 19.45 -5.06 19.65
N ASP A 162 20.08 -4.52 20.66
CA ASP A 162 21.53 -4.62 20.86
C ASP A 162 22.37 -4.24 19.62
N SER A 163 21.93 -3.20 18.89
CA SER A 163 22.53 -2.72 17.64
C SER A 163 22.40 -3.70 16.45
N ILE A 164 21.59 -4.74 16.56
CA ILE A 164 21.31 -5.72 15.51
C ILE A 164 19.86 -5.55 15.03
N VAL A 165 19.63 -5.69 13.73
CA VAL A 165 18.28 -5.73 13.17
C VAL A 165 17.69 -7.10 13.49
N SER A 166 16.72 -7.14 14.40
CA SER A 166 16.10 -8.38 14.91
C SER A 166 14.75 -8.70 14.26
N GLY A 167 14.14 -7.75 13.57
CA GLY A 167 12.84 -7.91 12.96
C GLY A 167 12.42 -6.68 12.17
N ILE A 168 11.20 -6.72 11.67
CA ILE A 168 10.55 -5.65 10.91
C ILE A 168 9.20 -5.38 11.56
N ALA A 169 8.93 -4.15 11.93
CA ALA A 169 7.64 -3.73 12.46
C ALA A 169 6.83 -2.99 11.40
N ILE A 170 5.57 -3.34 11.25
CA ILE A 170 4.62 -2.59 10.42
C ILE A 170 3.93 -1.56 11.33
N GLN A 171 4.08 -0.30 10.96
CA GLN A 171 3.51 0.86 11.67
C GLN A 171 2.43 1.51 10.83
N LEU A 172 1.32 1.88 11.48
CA LEU A 172 0.32 2.77 10.94
C LEU A 172 0.59 4.19 11.47
N TYR A 173 0.41 5.20 10.60
CA TYR A 173 0.65 6.58 11.00
C TYR A 173 -0.23 7.56 10.23
N LYS A 174 -0.46 8.73 10.83
CA LYS A 174 -1.02 9.89 10.11
C LYS A 174 0.09 10.84 9.73
N PRO A 175 0.00 11.50 8.57
CA PRO A 175 0.97 12.49 8.19
C PRO A 175 0.91 13.69 9.13
N ILE A 176 2.06 14.22 9.48
CA ILE A 176 2.16 15.48 10.21
C ILE A 176 2.27 16.58 9.16
N GLN A 177 1.31 17.49 9.12
CA GLN A 177 1.38 18.64 8.26
C GLN A 177 2.50 19.59 8.75
N ASN A 178 3.56 19.72 7.98
CA ASN A 178 4.62 20.67 8.26
C ASN A 178 4.42 21.94 7.43
N LEU A 179 3.77 22.94 8.00
CA LEU A 179 3.47 24.23 7.36
C LEU A 179 4.73 25.06 7.02
N ASN A 180 5.88 24.71 7.59
CA ASN A 180 7.15 25.40 7.35
C ASN A 180 7.89 24.85 6.11
N LEU A 181 7.53 23.65 5.65
CA LEU A 181 8.12 23.09 4.42
C LEU A 181 7.40 23.68 3.21
N LYS A 182 8.15 24.36 2.37
CA LYS A 182 7.67 24.90 1.08
C LYS A 182 8.50 24.30 -0.04
N PHE A 183 7.82 23.67 -0.98
CA PHE A 183 8.41 23.16 -2.20
C PHE A 183 8.10 24.10 -3.35
N SER A 184 9.10 24.57 -4.07
CA SER A 184 8.92 25.50 -5.19
C SER A 184 10.17 25.55 -6.07
N GLU A 185 9.97 25.52 -7.39
CA GLU A 185 11.05 25.75 -8.35
C GLU A 185 11.72 27.11 -8.14
N ARG A 186 10.95 28.12 -7.72
CA ARG A 186 11.47 29.47 -7.41
C ARG A 186 12.44 29.47 -6.22
N ILE A 187 12.25 28.57 -5.25
CA ILE A 187 13.16 28.40 -4.10
C ILE A 187 14.35 27.53 -4.48
N GLY A 188 14.26 26.80 -5.60
CA GLY A 188 15.33 25.91 -6.06
C GLY A 188 15.43 24.59 -5.31
N ASN A 189 14.37 24.16 -4.61
CA ASN A 189 14.37 22.91 -3.85
C ASN A 189 13.57 21.78 -4.52
N ILE A 190 12.97 22.03 -5.67
CA ILE A 190 12.34 21.04 -6.54
C ILE A 190 12.62 21.35 -8.00
N GLN A 191 12.55 20.33 -8.84
CA GLN A 191 12.56 20.40 -10.29
C GLN A 191 11.48 19.48 -10.88
N ASN A 192 11.20 19.64 -12.17
CA ASN A 192 10.25 18.81 -12.91
C ASN A 192 8.87 18.71 -12.23
N ALA A 193 8.40 19.83 -11.66
CA ALA A 193 7.10 19.85 -11.00
C ALA A 193 5.96 19.68 -12.02
N SER A 194 5.06 18.76 -11.75
CA SER A 194 3.85 18.55 -12.54
C SER A 194 2.63 18.43 -11.64
N LEU A 195 1.49 18.93 -12.12
CA LEU A 195 0.20 18.79 -11.47
C LEU A 195 -0.77 18.15 -12.45
N THR A 196 -1.14 16.91 -12.17
CA THR A 196 -2.15 16.18 -12.94
C THR A 196 -3.50 16.30 -12.25
N ARG A 197 -4.51 16.73 -13.00
CA ARG A 197 -5.90 16.72 -12.58
C ARG A 197 -6.69 15.90 -13.59
N SER A 198 -7.33 14.82 -13.16
CA SER A 198 -8.09 13.96 -14.06
C SER A 198 -9.44 13.59 -13.48
N THR A 199 -10.45 13.61 -14.32
CA THR A 199 -11.78 13.07 -14.06
C THR A 199 -12.11 11.91 -15.01
N GLN A 200 -11.12 11.37 -15.69
CA GLN A 200 -11.31 10.36 -16.74
C GLN A 200 -12.05 9.12 -16.23
N THR A 201 -11.67 8.65 -15.04
CA THR A 201 -12.29 7.47 -14.42
C THR A 201 -13.32 7.82 -13.34
N TYR A 202 -13.50 9.11 -13.06
CA TYR A 202 -14.38 9.59 -12.01
C TYR A 202 -15.82 9.18 -12.22
N LYS A 203 -16.40 8.57 -11.17
CA LYS A 203 -17.81 8.18 -11.07
C LYS A 203 -18.34 8.60 -9.70
N ASN A 204 -19.60 9.02 -9.65
CA ASN A 204 -20.23 9.45 -8.40
C ASN A 204 -21.66 8.90 -8.24
N TYR A 205 -22.07 8.00 -9.12
CA TYR A 205 -23.36 7.34 -9.06
C TYR A 205 -23.19 5.88 -9.48
N ALA A 206 -23.54 4.92 -8.64
CA ALA A 206 -23.50 3.51 -9.00
C ALA A 206 -24.90 2.92 -9.09
N ILE A 207 -25.14 2.16 -10.15
CA ILE A 207 -26.32 1.30 -10.33
C ILE A 207 -25.83 -0.13 -10.06
N VAL A 208 -26.19 -0.67 -8.90
CA VAL A 208 -25.79 -2.01 -8.47
C VAL A 208 -26.90 -2.98 -8.83
N LEU A 209 -26.53 -4.02 -9.57
CA LEU A 209 -27.44 -5.04 -10.04
C LEU A 209 -27.14 -6.37 -9.35
N GLY A 210 -27.96 -6.74 -8.37
CA GLY A 210 -27.87 -7.97 -7.60
C GLY A 210 -28.45 -9.21 -8.32
N GLN A 211 -29.00 -10.15 -7.57
CA GLN A 211 -29.61 -11.39 -8.08
C GLN A 211 -30.81 -11.12 -8.99
N GLY A 212 -31.16 -12.10 -9.80
CA GLY A 212 -32.25 -12.05 -10.80
C GLY A 212 -31.73 -12.09 -12.23
N GLU A 213 -32.65 -12.07 -13.18
CA GLU A 213 -32.34 -12.11 -14.61
C GLU A 213 -32.85 -10.84 -15.30
N ASP A 214 -32.04 -10.31 -16.21
CA ASP A 214 -32.36 -9.17 -17.06
C ASP A 214 -32.94 -7.96 -16.29
N THR A 215 -34.16 -7.56 -16.59
CA THR A 215 -34.87 -6.43 -15.98
C THR A 215 -35.43 -6.72 -14.59
N ASN A 216 -35.45 -8.00 -14.17
CA ASN A 216 -35.95 -8.44 -12.86
C ASN A 216 -34.84 -8.50 -11.80
N ARG A 217 -33.66 -8.04 -12.12
CA ARG A 217 -32.56 -7.96 -11.16
C ARG A 217 -32.86 -6.96 -10.04
N VAL A 218 -32.51 -7.33 -8.81
CA VAL A 218 -32.59 -6.39 -7.69
C VAL A 218 -31.61 -5.25 -7.97
N ARG A 219 -32.13 -4.03 -8.02
CA ARG A 219 -31.38 -2.82 -8.28
C ARG A 219 -31.25 -1.97 -7.01
N VAL A 220 -30.03 -1.52 -6.73
CA VAL A 220 -29.75 -0.54 -5.68
C VAL A 220 -28.92 0.59 -6.27
N ASP A 221 -29.33 1.81 -6.02
CA ASP A 221 -28.63 3.01 -6.48
C ASP A 221 -27.84 3.63 -5.33
N VAL A 222 -26.58 3.94 -5.59
CA VAL A 222 -25.67 4.66 -4.66
C VAL A 222 -25.36 6.01 -5.26
N ASP A 223 -25.80 7.06 -4.61
CA ASP A 223 -25.67 8.43 -5.09
C ASP A 223 -24.72 9.27 -4.21
N LEU A 224 -23.57 9.61 -4.76
CA LEU A 224 -22.58 10.52 -4.17
C LEU A 224 -22.46 11.82 -4.96
N SER A 225 -23.45 12.16 -5.81
CA SER A 225 -23.39 13.31 -6.71
C SER A 225 -23.65 14.66 -6.00
N ASN A 226 -24.18 14.64 -4.76
CA ASN A 226 -24.55 15.86 -4.03
C ASN A 226 -25.35 16.85 -4.90
N ASP A 227 -26.40 16.35 -5.56
CA ASP A 227 -27.27 17.08 -6.50
C ASP A 227 -26.57 17.64 -7.77
N GLY A 228 -25.33 17.23 -8.01
CA GLY A 228 -24.58 17.55 -9.22
C GLY A 228 -24.80 16.59 -10.38
N GLU A 229 -23.99 16.73 -11.44
CA GLU A 229 -24.01 15.84 -12.60
C GLU A 229 -23.70 14.38 -12.16
N LYS A 230 -24.59 13.46 -12.54
CA LYS A 230 -24.44 12.03 -12.23
C LYS A 230 -23.60 11.31 -13.27
N ARG A 231 -22.40 10.90 -12.90
CA ARG A 231 -21.49 10.08 -13.70
C ARG A 231 -21.66 8.63 -13.29
N GLN A 232 -22.43 7.88 -14.08
CA GLN A 232 -22.92 6.57 -13.72
C GLN A 232 -21.86 5.47 -13.91
N LEU A 233 -21.89 4.49 -12.98
CA LEU A 233 -21.16 3.23 -13.00
C LEU A 233 -22.17 2.09 -12.86
N ILE A 234 -22.13 1.10 -13.75
CA ILE A 234 -22.89 -0.14 -13.55
C ILE A 234 -22.00 -1.13 -12.80
N VAL A 235 -22.51 -1.66 -11.71
CA VAL A 235 -21.86 -2.67 -10.87
C VAL A 235 -22.65 -3.96 -10.97
N ASP A 236 -22.08 -4.99 -11.58
CA ASP A 236 -22.64 -6.34 -11.57
C ASP A 236 -22.27 -6.99 -10.23
N ALA A 237 -23.28 -7.32 -9.44
CA ALA A 237 -23.17 -7.92 -8.12
C ALA A 237 -23.99 -9.22 -8.02
N ARG A 238 -24.07 -10.01 -9.10
CA ARG A 238 -24.77 -11.30 -9.14
C ARG A 238 -24.22 -12.33 -8.14
N GLU A 239 -22.95 -12.22 -7.81
CA GLU A 239 -22.29 -13.05 -6.82
C GLU A 239 -22.84 -12.84 -5.40
N ILE A 240 -23.47 -11.69 -5.14
CA ILE A 240 -24.11 -11.40 -3.87
C ILE A 240 -25.57 -11.91 -3.94
N GLN A 241 -25.79 -13.11 -3.39
CA GLN A 241 -27.10 -13.74 -3.34
C GLN A 241 -27.79 -13.44 -2.01
N GLN A 242 -29.12 -13.28 -2.03
CA GLN A 242 -29.90 -13.17 -0.80
C GLN A 242 -29.96 -14.53 -0.08
N GLY A 243 -29.56 -14.55 1.19
CA GLY A 243 -29.64 -15.76 2.01
C GLY A 243 -31.08 -16.20 2.27
N ALA A 244 -31.30 -17.52 2.47
CA ALA A 244 -32.65 -18.07 2.66
C ALA A 244 -33.42 -17.44 3.84
N ASN A 245 -32.75 -16.97 4.87
CA ASN A 245 -33.32 -16.31 6.05
C ASN A 245 -32.95 -14.81 6.14
N GLU A 246 -32.40 -14.24 5.07
CA GLU A 246 -32.03 -12.86 5.02
C GLU A 246 -33.17 -11.97 4.57
N ASP A 247 -33.48 -10.93 5.32
CA ASP A 247 -34.46 -9.95 4.90
C ASP A 247 -33.98 -9.10 3.72
N SER A 248 -34.92 -8.51 2.99
CA SER A 248 -34.62 -7.71 1.81
C SER A 248 -33.79 -6.45 2.14
N ALA A 249 -33.94 -5.89 3.35
CA ALA A 249 -33.21 -4.69 3.77
C ALA A 249 -31.72 -5.00 3.98
N SER A 250 -31.41 -6.11 4.65
CA SER A 250 -30.03 -6.58 4.83
C SER A 250 -29.35 -6.89 3.49
N TYR A 251 -30.08 -7.55 2.58
CA TYR A 251 -29.57 -7.84 1.24
C TYR A 251 -29.27 -6.56 0.44
N THR A 252 -30.20 -5.59 0.42
CA THR A 252 -29.99 -4.32 -0.29
C THR A 252 -28.87 -3.48 0.33
N SER A 253 -28.67 -3.56 1.66
CA SER A 253 -27.53 -2.91 2.34
C SER A 253 -26.19 -3.47 1.87
N ARG A 254 -26.08 -4.78 1.65
CA ARG A 254 -24.85 -5.39 1.09
C ARG A 254 -24.61 -4.98 -0.35
N LEU A 255 -25.66 -4.85 -1.17
CA LEU A 255 -25.55 -4.32 -2.53
C LEU A 255 -25.13 -2.85 -2.52
N TYR A 256 -25.68 -2.04 -1.61
CA TYR A 256 -25.29 -0.64 -1.43
C TYR A 256 -23.82 -0.52 -1.06
N ALA A 257 -23.34 -1.31 -0.08
CA ALA A 257 -21.95 -1.34 0.32
C ALA A 257 -21.00 -1.70 -0.86
N LYS A 258 -21.43 -2.65 -1.72
CA LYS A 258 -20.67 -3.01 -2.92
C LYS A 258 -20.59 -1.87 -3.93
N GLY A 259 -21.67 -1.12 -4.12
CA GLY A 259 -21.70 0.05 -4.97
C GLY A 259 -20.79 1.17 -4.45
N LEU A 260 -20.83 1.41 -3.14
CA LEU A 260 -19.97 2.37 -2.47
C LEU A 260 -18.49 2.01 -2.63
N GLU A 261 -18.10 0.76 -2.36
CA GLU A 261 -16.73 0.24 -2.60
C GLU A 261 -16.25 0.57 -4.02
N LYS A 262 -17.08 0.31 -5.02
CA LYS A 262 -16.72 0.55 -6.42
C LYS A 262 -16.62 2.04 -6.78
N LEU A 263 -17.43 2.91 -6.17
CA LEU A 263 -17.33 4.35 -6.39
C LEU A 263 -16.07 4.94 -5.75
N LEU A 264 -15.70 4.48 -4.55
CA LEU A 264 -14.51 4.96 -3.83
C LEU A 264 -13.22 4.71 -4.62
N THR A 265 -13.16 3.66 -5.44
CA THR A 265 -12.04 3.40 -6.35
C THR A 265 -12.06 4.28 -7.62
N ARG A 266 -13.08 5.12 -7.82
CA ARG A 266 -13.29 5.95 -9.03
C ARG A 266 -13.29 7.45 -8.73
N ASN A 267 -12.45 7.87 -7.79
CA ASN A 267 -12.33 9.26 -7.40
C ASN A 267 -11.69 10.15 -8.48
N ARG A 268 -11.83 11.46 -8.29
CA ARG A 268 -11.05 12.44 -9.06
C ARG A 268 -9.59 12.28 -8.72
N VAL A 269 -8.74 12.24 -9.75
CA VAL A 269 -7.29 12.18 -9.56
C VAL A 269 -6.74 13.60 -9.47
N TRP A 270 -6.03 13.85 -8.37
CA TRP A 270 -5.21 15.04 -8.16
C TRP A 270 -3.83 14.56 -7.74
N GLU A 271 -2.88 14.65 -8.64
CA GLU A 271 -1.53 14.17 -8.43
C GLU A 271 -0.54 15.32 -8.64
N CYS A 272 0.30 15.54 -7.66
CA CYS A 272 1.42 16.46 -7.75
C CYS A 272 2.71 15.64 -7.69
N ALA A 273 3.46 15.63 -8.77
CA ALA A 273 4.76 15.00 -8.84
C ALA A 273 5.84 16.07 -8.99
N PHE A 274 6.96 15.89 -8.28
CA PHE A 274 8.14 16.74 -8.38
C PHE A 274 9.38 15.95 -7.94
N GLU A 275 10.53 16.40 -8.39
CA GLU A 275 11.82 15.88 -7.95
C GLU A 275 12.42 16.82 -6.91
N PRO A 276 12.65 16.37 -5.66
CA PRO A 276 13.33 17.19 -4.69
C PRO A 276 14.80 17.36 -5.11
N MET A 277 15.31 18.58 -5.03
CA MET A 277 16.74 18.84 -5.19
C MET A 277 17.43 18.63 -3.85
N ALA A 278 18.49 17.82 -3.84
CA ALA A 278 19.34 17.70 -2.67
C ALA A 278 20.00 19.06 -2.39
N SER A 279 19.88 19.57 -1.17
CA SER A 279 20.75 20.66 -0.72
C SER A 279 22.17 20.10 -0.58
N GLU A 280 23.13 20.70 -1.28
CA GLU A 280 24.55 20.47 -1.03
C GLU A 280 24.93 20.78 0.41
#